data_ba98031824ba567fc251ddad46f36946
#
_entry.id   ba98031824ba567fc251ddad46f36946
#
_cell.length_a   1.000
_cell.length_b   1.000
_cell.length_c   1.000
_cell.angle_alpha   90.00
_cell.angle_beta   90.00
_cell.angle_gamma   90.00
#
_symmetry.space_group_name_H-M   'P 1'
#
loop_
_entity.id
_entity.type
_entity.pdbx_description
1 polymer ?
#
loop_
_entity_poly.entity_id
_entity_poly.type
_entity_poly.pdbx_seq_one_letter_code
_entity_poly.pdbx_strand_id
1 'polypeptide(L)'
;MSFIGAHQPRMLSTATIAKWVDTHAARARQIVSQLVKAGLLTSARGGGGGVLLARPATKITFLDIYDAIGDEDMLFFSVQNPFSNWADHCSVHDVLQDLRGDIEKKARLSLKSIKLSNVFVPWDEETMKRVQNKRTRSTKVKEPA
;
A
#
# COMPACT_ATOMS: atom_id res chain seq x y z
N MET A 1 1.46 0.20 7.05
CA MET A 1 1.01 -0.91 7.93
C MET A 1 2.16 -1.49 8.76
N SER A 2 3.28 -1.96 8.18
CA SER A 2 4.44 -2.51 8.93
C SER A 2 4.99 -1.55 9.98
N PHE A 3 5.12 -0.26 9.63
CA PHE A 3 5.54 0.79 10.57
C PHE A 3 4.59 0.93 11.77
N ILE A 4 3.28 0.87 11.55
CA ILE A 4 2.28 0.94 12.62
C ILE A 4 2.38 -0.30 13.51
N GLY A 5 2.50 -1.48 12.93
CA GLY A 5 2.63 -2.73 13.67
C GLY A 5 3.88 -2.83 14.52
N ALA A 6 5.01 -2.33 14.01
CA ALA A 6 6.28 -2.32 14.74
C ALA A 6 6.29 -1.38 15.97
N HIS A 7 5.37 -0.41 16.02
CA HIS A 7 5.28 0.55 17.12
C HIS A 7 4.18 0.24 18.14
N GLN A 8 3.47 -0.88 17.97
CA GLN A 8 2.45 -1.27 18.96
C GLN A 8 3.08 -1.51 20.35
N PRO A 9 2.39 -1.14 21.41
CA PRO A 9 1.01 -0.63 21.51
C PRO A 9 0.87 0.89 21.32
N ARG A 10 1.92 1.62 20.93
CA ARG A 10 1.88 3.08 20.76
C ARG A 10 1.07 3.47 19.53
N MET A 11 0.12 4.39 19.71
CA MET A 11 -0.61 5.00 18.60
C MET A 11 0.27 5.95 17.80
N LEU A 12 0.14 5.90 16.48
CA LEU A 12 0.87 6.79 15.57
C LEU A 12 -0.08 7.76 14.89
N SER A 13 0.25 9.05 14.97
CA SER A 13 -0.52 10.07 14.26
C SER A 13 -0.34 9.92 12.74
N THR A 14 -1.37 10.29 11.97
CA THR A 14 -1.29 10.29 10.51
C THR A 14 -0.19 11.22 9.99
N ALA A 15 0.08 12.32 10.70
CA ALA A 15 1.17 13.23 10.36
C ALA A 15 2.55 12.56 10.52
N THR A 16 2.74 11.79 11.61
CA THR A 16 3.95 11.00 11.83
C THR A 16 4.14 9.97 10.71
N ILE A 17 3.06 9.26 10.35
CA ILE A 17 3.09 8.27 9.26
C ILE A 17 3.45 8.94 7.93
N ALA A 18 2.83 10.06 7.59
CA ALA A 18 3.09 10.82 6.37
C ALA A 18 4.56 11.23 6.25
N LYS A 19 5.13 11.77 7.33
CA LYS A 19 6.54 12.13 7.42
C LYS A 19 7.46 10.92 7.21
N TRP A 20 7.08 9.77 7.77
CA TRP A 20 7.87 8.54 7.69
C TRP A 20 7.91 7.94 6.29
N VAL A 21 6.78 7.88 5.62
CA VAL A 21 6.68 7.32 4.26
C VAL A 21 6.99 8.35 3.18
N ASP A 22 7.35 9.58 3.58
CA ASP A 22 7.65 10.69 2.67
C ASP A 22 6.53 10.95 1.68
N THR A 23 5.34 11.21 2.21
CA THR A 23 4.14 11.48 1.41
C THR A 23 3.36 12.67 1.96
N HIS A 24 2.48 13.25 1.13
CA HIS A 24 1.60 14.31 1.57
C HIS A 24 0.61 13.84 2.64
N ALA A 25 0.39 14.68 3.65
CA ALA A 25 -0.51 14.37 4.77
C ALA A 25 -1.95 14.05 4.30
N ALA A 26 -2.43 14.67 3.22
CA ALA A 26 -3.74 14.38 2.64
C ALA A 26 -3.81 12.95 2.11
N ARG A 27 -2.80 12.49 1.36
CA ARG A 27 -2.73 11.12 0.83
C ARG A 27 -2.63 10.08 1.96
N ALA A 28 -1.80 10.36 2.97
CA ALA A 28 -1.70 9.49 4.14
C ALA A 28 -3.05 9.34 4.86
N ARG A 29 -3.80 10.45 5.04
CA ARG A 29 -5.15 10.40 5.66
C ARG A 29 -6.13 9.59 4.83
N GLN A 30 -6.12 9.74 3.50
CA GLN A 30 -6.98 8.97 2.59
C GLN A 30 -6.73 7.47 2.76
N ILE A 31 -5.47 7.03 2.64
CA ILE A 31 -5.10 5.62 2.77
C ILE A 31 -5.44 5.08 4.17
N VAL A 32 -5.12 5.83 5.23
CA VAL A 32 -5.48 5.45 6.61
C VAL A 32 -7.00 5.29 6.75
N SER A 33 -7.79 6.20 6.17
CA SER A 33 -9.25 6.12 6.20
C SER A 33 -9.78 4.85 5.52
N GLN A 34 -9.23 4.48 4.36
CA GLN A 34 -9.59 3.25 3.65
C GLN A 34 -9.25 2.00 4.49
N LEU A 35 -8.05 1.95 5.08
CA LEU A 35 -7.62 0.85 5.94
C LEU A 35 -8.46 0.73 7.22
N VAL A 36 -8.92 1.86 7.78
CA VAL A 36 -9.84 1.86 8.94
C VAL A 36 -11.22 1.33 8.52
N LYS A 37 -11.75 1.78 7.38
CA LYS A 37 -13.03 1.27 6.84
C LYS A 37 -13.00 -0.24 6.58
N ALA A 38 -11.87 -0.76 6.12
CA ALA A 38 -11.66 -2.20 5.90
C ALA A 38 -11.38 -2.99 7.19
N GLY A 39 -11.38 -2.35 8.37
CA GLY A 39 -11.12 -3.02 9.64
C GLY A 39 -9.68 -3.54 9.81
N LEU A 40 -8.73 -2.98 9.07
CA LEU A 40 -7.30 -3.30 9.19
C LEU A 40 -6.60 -2.39 10.19
N LEU A 41 -7.09 -1.17 10.36
CA LEU A 41 -6.66 -0.21 11.37
C LEU A 41 -7.82 0.20 12.25
N THR A 42 -7.52 0.58 13.48
CA THR A 42 -8.41 1.31 14.37
C THR A 42 -7.82 2.69 14.63
N SER A 43 -8.68 3.69 14.88
CA SER A 43 -8.25 5.06 15.14
C SER A 43 -8.90 5.60 16.39
N ALA A 44 -8.15 6.39 17.16
CA ALA A 44 -8.68 7.18 18.28
C ALA A 44 -8.40 8.66 18.07
N ARG A 45 -9.35 9.51 18.51
CA ARG A 45 -9.26 10.96 18.46
C ARG A 45 -8.73 11.51 19.79
N GLY A 46 -8.15 12.71 19.76
CA GLY A 46 -7.71 13.45 20.97
C GLY A 46 -6.20 13.58 21.07
N GLY A 47 -5.74 14.22 22.17
CA GLY A 47 -4.33 14.47 22.44
C GLY A 47 -3.62 13.19 22.86
N GLY A 48 -3.03 12.48 21.97
CA GLY A 48 -2.46 11.14 22.16
C GLY A 48 -3.12 10.11 21.25
N GLY A 49 -4.13 10.53 20.48
CA GLY A 49 -4.78 9.69 19.47
C GLY A 49 -3.88 9.37 18.29
N GLY A 50 -4.35 8.48 17.46
CA GLY A 50 -3.63 8.00 16.29
C GLY A 50 -4.27 6.71 15.76
N VAL A 51 -3.45 5.88 15.12
CA VAL A 51 -3.89 4.60 14.56
C VAL A 51 -3.06 3.44 15.07
N LEU A 52 -3.72 2.29 15.19
CA LEU A 52 -3.14 0.99 15.53
C LEU A 52 -3.64 -0.06 14.53
N LEU A 53 -2.97 -1.22 14.50
CA LEU A 53 -3.54 -2.39 13.81
C LEU A 53 -4.79 -2.86 14.58
N ALA A 54 -5.88 -3.09 13.85
CA ALA A 54 -7.13 -3.62 14.41
C ALA A 54 -7.07 -5.14 14.63
N ARG A 55 -6.12 -5.83 13.96
CA ARG A 55 -5.91 -7.27 14.04
C ARG A 55 -4.40 -7.57 14.16
N PRO A 56 -4.01 -8.72 14.76
CA PRO A 56 -2.62 -9.13 14.77
C PRO A 56 -2.04 -9.19 13.35
N ALA A 57 -0.79 -8.75 13.16
CA ALA A 57 -0.13 -8.74 11.86
C ALA A 57 -0.04 -10.12 11.18
N THR A 58 -0.04 -11.19 11.98
CA THR A 58 -0.11 -12.58 11.50
C THR A 58 -1.44 -12.96 10.85
N LYS A 59 -2.51 -12.16 11.10
CA LYS A 59 -3.85 -12.35 10.55
C LYS A 59 -4.20 -11.34 9.45
N ILE A 60 -3.25 -10.48 9.06
CA ILE A 60 -3.41 -9.52 7.96
C ILE A 60 -2.56 -10.00 6.80
N THR A 61 -3.18 -10.21 5.64
CA THR A 61 -2.48 -10.55 4.40
C THR A 61 -2.23 -9.29 3.55
N PHE A 62 -1.30 -9.39 2.61
CA PHE A 62 -1.12 -8.32 1.62
C PHE A 62 -2.33 -8.17 0.71
N LEU A 63 -3.10 -9.25 0.51
CA LEU A 63 -4.36 -9.18 -0.23
C LEU A 63 -5.40 -8.32 0.52
N ASP A 64 -5.53 -8.47 1.86
CA ASP A 64 -6.43 -7.62 2.65
C ASP A 64 -6.08 -6.13 2.50
N ILE A 65 -4.78 -5.81 2.48
CA ILE A 65 -4.30 -4.43 2.30
C ILE A 65 -4.58 -3.95 0.88
N TYR A 66 -4.35 -4.78 -0.11
CA TYR A 66 -4.60 -4.49 -1.52
C TYR A 66 -6.09 -4.18 -1.74
N ASP A 67 -6.98 -5.06 -1.29
CA ASP A 67 -8.42 -4.89 -1.41
C ASP A 67 -8.94 -3.65 -0.66
N ALA A 68 -8.30 -3.29 0.46
CA ALA A 68 -8.69 -2.12 1.25
C ALA A 68 -8.32 -0.78 0.60
N ILE A 69 -7.23 -0.75 -0.17
CA ILE A 69 -6.72 0.48 -0.81
C ILE A 69 -7.22 0.56 -2.25
N GLY A 70 -7.65 -0.57 -2.84
CA GLY A 70 -7.82 -0.78 -4.26
C GLY A 70 -8.74 0.23 -4.93
N ASP A 71 -8.17 1.00 -5.83
CA ASP A 71 -8.80 1.33 -7.08
C ASP A 71 -8.68 0.07 -7.95
N GLU A 72 -9.73 -0.31 -8.64
CA GLU A 72 -9.81 -1.54 -9.44
C GLU A 72 -8.67 -1.71 -10.46
N ASP A 73 -7.93 -0.63 -10.76
CA ASP A 73 -6.85 -0.57 -11.73
C ASP A 73 -5.42 -0.47 -11.13
N MET A 74 -5.24 -0.73 -9.84
CA MET A 74 -3.98 -0.41 -9.14
C MET A 74 -2.77 -1.23 -9.60
N LEU A 75 -2.96 -2.44 -10.12
CA LEU A 75 -1.87 -3.30 -10.61
C LEU A 75 -1.77 -3.36 -12.14
N PHE A 76 -2.78 -2.93 -12.87
CA PHE A 76 -2.83 -3.09 -14.31
C PHE A 76 -3.31 -1.83 -15.02
N PHE A 77 -2.76 -1.63 -16.20
CA PHE A 77 -3.18 -0.57 -17.11
C PHE A 77 -4.67 -0.72 -17.39
N SER A 78 -5.41 0.36 -17.29
CA SER A 78 -6.71 0.45 -17.92
C SER A 78 -6.48 0.19 -19.41
N VAL A 79 -6.91 -0.97 -19.90
CA VAL A 79 -6.95 -1.22 -21.36
C VAL A 79 -8.14 -0.42 -21.88
N GLN A 80 -7.93 0.89 -22.03
CA GLN A 80 -8.92 1.72 -22.70
C GLN A 80 -8.97 1.27 -24.15
N ASN A 81 -10.15 0.92 -24.63
CA ASN A 81 -10.35 0.64 -26.04
C ASN A 81 -10.22 1.98 -26.79
N PRO A 82 -9.12 2.22 -27.53
CA PRO A 82 -8.93 3.47 -28.27
C PRO A 82 -9.92 3.61 -29.44
N PHE A 83 -10.65 2.54 -29.78
CA PHE A 83 -11.56 2.45 -30.91
C PHE A 83 -12.98 2.14 -30.43
N SER A 84 -13.56 3.03 -29.65
CA SER A 84 -14.92 2.85 -29.10
C SER A 84 -16.00 2.60 -30.16
N ASN A 85 -15.73 2.92 -31.43
CA ASN A 85 -16.65 2.71 -32.56
C ASN A 85 -16.39 1.41 -33.34
N TRP A 86 -15.35 0.63 -33.02
CA TRP A 86 -15.02 -0.65 -33.64
C TRP A 86 -15.26 -1.82 -32.69
N ALA A 87 -16.13 -1.61 -31.71
CA ALA A 87 -16.26 -2.41 -30.50
C ALA A 87 -16.69 -3.86 -30.73
N ASP A 88 -17.20 -4.22 -31.89
CA ASP A 88 -17.90 -5.49 -31.99
C ASP A 88 -17.01 -6.69 -32.37
N HIS A 89 -15.76 -6.50 -32.77
CA HIS A 89 -14.93 -7.64 -33.29
C HIS A 89 -13.41 -7.52 -33.05
N CYS A 90 -12.92 -6.89 -32.03
CA CYS A 90 -11.47 -6.89 -31.78
C CYS A 90 -11.08 -8.05 -30.85
N SER A 91 -10.80 -9.21 -31.42
CA SER A 91 -10.31 -10.40 -30.71
C SER A 91 -9.05 -10.13 -29.86
N VAL A 92 -8.27 -9.11 -30.20
CA VAL A 92 -7.10 -8.68 -29.42
C VAL A 92 -7.52 -8.09 -28.08
N HIS A 93 -8.63 -7.33 -28.04
CA HIS A 93 -9.13 -6.77 -26.79
C HIS A 93 -9.55 -7.88 -25.80
N ASP A 94 -10.27 -8.88 -26.30
CA ASP A 94 -10.73 -10.02 -25.49
C ASP A 94 -9.55 -10.82 -24.95
N VAL A 95 -8.56 -11.11 -25.79
CA VAL A 95 -7.32 -11.79 -25.37
C VAL A 95 -6.56 -10.99 -24.31
N LEU A 96 -6.49 -9.67 -24.44
CA LEU A 96 -5.83 -8.81 -23.43
C LEU A 96 -6.62 -8.76 -22.14
N GLN A 97 -7.96 -8.78 -22.18
CA GLN A 97 -8.79 -8.84 -20.97
C GLN A 97 -8.64 -10.18 -20.26
N ASP A 98 -8.64 -11.29 -20.98
CA ASP A 98 -8.42 -12.62 -20.41
C ASP A 98 -7.04 -12.74 -19.77
N LEU A 99 -5.99 -12.27 -20.46
CA LEU A 99 -4.63 -12.23 -19.94
C LEU A 99 -4.53 -11.40 -18.67
N ARG A 100 -5.16 -10.22 -18.64
CA ARG A 100 -5.25 -9.36 -17.46
C ARG A 100 -5.89 -10.11 -16.29
N GLY A 101 -7.03 -10.79 -16.54
CA GLY A 101 -7.73 -11.57 -15.51
C GLY A 101 -6.87 -12.69 -14.92
N ASP A 102 -6.10 -13.38 -15.74
CA ASP A 102 -5.20 -14.45 -15.30
C ASP A 102 -4.02 -13.93 -14.49
N ILE A 103 -3.43 -12.81 -14.90
CA ILE A 103 -2.36 -12.15 -14.14
C ILE A 103 -2.89 -11.66 -12.79
N GLU A 104 -4.07 -11.05 -12.76
CA GLU A 104 -4.70 -10.58 -11.52
C GLU A 104 -4.96 -11.75 -10.56
N LYS A 105 -5.52 -12.85 -11.02
CA LYS A 105 -5.74 -14.07 -10.21
C LYS A 105 -4.43 -14.56 -9.57
N LYS A 106 -3.35 -14.64 -10.35
CA LYS A 106 -2.03 -15.07 -9.87
C LYS A 106 -1.46 -14.09 -8.86
N ALA A 107 -1.58 -12.79 -9.13
CA ALA A 107 -1.14 -11.74 -8.20
C ALA A 107 -1.91 -11.81 -6.87
N ARG A 108 -3.23 -11.95 -6.91
CA ARG A 108 -4.09 -12.08 -5.72
C ARG A 108 -3.73 -13.31 -4.88
N LEU A 109 -3.47 -14.45 -5.52
CA LEU A 109 -3.02 -15.66 -4.83
C LEU A 109 -1.68 -15.45 -4.12
N SER A 110 -0.72 -14.79 -4.78
CA SER A 110 0.56 -14.44 -4.18
C SER A 110 0.40 -13.50 -2.99
N LEU A 111 -0.40 -12.45 -3.13
CA LEU A 111 -0.67 -11.48 -2.06
C LEU A 111 -1.37 -12.12 -0.86
N LYS A 112 -2.25 -13.10 -1.08
CA LYS A 112 -2.94 -13.86 -0.02
C LYS A 112 -1.97 -14.70 0.80
N SER A 113 -0.91 -15.21 0.20
CA SER A 113 0.10 -16.04 0.90
C SER A 113 1.04 -15.23 1.80
N ILE A 114 1.21 -13.94 1.53
CA ILE A 114 2.13 -13.06 2.26
C ILE A 114 1.39 -12.38 3.41
N LYS A 115 1.86 -12.58 4.64
CA LYS A 115 1.31 -11.93 5.83
C LYS A 115 2.09 -10.66 6.16
N LEU A 116 1.41 -9.69 6.77
CA LEU A 116 2.03 -8.45 7.22
C LEU A 116 3.20 -8.70 8.18
N SER A 117 3.11 -9.75 9.02
CA SER A 117 4.19 -10.16 9.93
C SER A 117 5.49 -10.54 9.21
N ASN A 118 5.43 -10.99 7.97
CA ASN A 118 6.62 -11.40 7.20
C ASN A 118 7.50 -10.21 6.78
N VAL A 119 6.95 -9.00 6.83
CA VAL A 119 7.65 -7.75 6.46
C VAL A 119 7.88 -6.82 7.64
N PHE A 120 7.73 -7.33 8.87
CA PHE A 120 8.19 -6.59 10.03
C PHE A 120 9.72 -6.58 10.04
N VAL A 121 10.27 -5.42 9.72
CA VAL A 121 11.66 -5.11 10.03
C VAL A 121 11.69 -4.64 11.48
N PRO A 122 12.50 -5.21 12.38
CA PRO A 122 12.73 -4.64 13.70
C PRO A 122 13.23 -3.20 13.51
N TRP A 123 12.48 -2.25 14.01
CA TRP A 123 12.80 -0.83 13.90
C TRP A 123 13.61 -0.44 15.14
N ASP A 124 14.90 -0.78 15.10
CA ASP A 124 15.86 -0.16 15.99
C ASP A 124 16.37 1.17 15.42
N GLU A 125 16.96 1.98 16.28
CA GLU A 125 17.45 3.31 15.91
C GLU A 125 18.55 3.25 14.84
N GLU A 126 19.28 2.15 14.76
CA GLU A 126 20.35 1.93 13.80
C GLU A 126 19.79 1.62 12.40
N THR A 127 18.77 0.78 12.31
CA THR A 127 18.04 0.50 11.06
C THR A 127 17.43 1.78 10.50
N MET A 128 16.93 2.66 11.38
CA MET A 128 16.40 3.97 11.03
C MET A 128 17.44 4.86 10.38
N LYS A 129 18.61 5.00 10.99
CA LYS A 129 19.72 5.79 10.45
C LYS A 129 20.18 5.25 9.10
N ARG A 130 20.22 3.92 8.92
CA ARG A 130 20.60 3.27 7.65
C ARG A 130 19.61 3.58 6.52
N VAL A 131 18.32 3.54 6.78
CA VAL A 131 17.27 3.85 5.78
C VAL A 131 17.30 5.33 5.39
N GLN A 132 17.43 6.24 6.36
CA GLN A 132 17.56 7.67 6.08
C GLN A 132 18.81 7.99 5.26
N ASN A 133 19.96 7.41 5.58
CA ASN A 133 21.21 7.62 4.84
C ASN A 133 21.16 7.08 3.40
N LYS A 134 20.44 5.97 3.15
CA LYS A 134 20.22 5.48 1.78
C LYS A 134 19.36 6.43 0.95
N ARG A 135 18.34 7.05 1.55
CA ARG A 135 17.45 8.00 0.86
C ARG A 135 18.18 9.29 0.48
N THR A 136 18.97 9.86 1.39
CA THR A 136 19.77 11.07 1.11
C THR A 136 20.82 10.85 0.02
N ARG A 137 21.35 9.65 -0.13
CA ARG A 137 22.27 9.29 -1.24
C ARG A 137 21.54 9.15 -2.57
N SER A 138 20.33 8.61 -2.58
CA SER A 138 19.53 8.44 -3.81
C SER A 138 19.00 9.77 -4.38
N THR A 139 18.73 10.76 -3.52
CA THR A 139 18.28 12.09 -3.94
C THR A 139 19.40 12.94 -4.54
N LYS A 140 20.63 12.78 -4.06
CA LYS A 140 21.80 13.52 -4.59
C LYS A 140 22.28 13.05 -5.97
N VAL A 141 21.85 11.88 -6.44
CA VAL A 141 22.24 11.32 -7.75
C VAL A 141 21.30 11.78 -8.88
N LYS A 142 20.23 12.51 -8.58
CA LYS A 142 19.22 12.96 -9.56
C LYS A 142 19.26 14.43 -9.94
N GLU A 143 20.32 15.18 -9.60
CA GLU A 143 20.55 16.49 -10.22
C GLU A 143 21.40 16.29 -11.49
N PRO A 144 20.80 16.47 -12.70
CA PRO A 144 21.61 16.59 -13.91
C PRO A 144 22.27 17.96 -13.94
N ALA A 145 23.53 17.98 -14.29
CA ALA A 145 24.29 19.18 -14.57
C ALA A 145 23.70 19.95 -15.77
#